data_cb94f43843c39b8bf168a764635d635e
#
_entry.id   cb94f43843c39b8bf168a764635d635e
#
_cell.length_a   1.000
_cell.length_b   1.000
_cell.length_c   1.000
_cell.angle_alpha   90.00
_cell.angle_beta   90.00
_cell.angle_gamma   90.00
#
_symmetry.space_group_name_H-M   'P 1'
#
loop_
_entity.id
_entity.type
_entity.pdbx_description
1 polymer ?
#
loop_
_entity_poly.entity_id
_entity_poly.type
_entity_poly.pdbx_seq_one_letter_code
_entity_poly.pdbx_strand_id
1 'polypeptide(L)'
;MKIAIVVALIINLALCLVDYLHMFQLNFYNTGMHLHWCKSNLKKISLRALFAIIPLISLSNNLLLQIIALIALAFSIIINLPKRHTKIPLKITGRILRLFFVETGLIALVLLIQPKLYCMIIRPCILTIVSPLWCLVANFFLIPVEEIGRRYYINSAKRILKGQDKLLVIGITGSYGKTSMKAYLYELLSQKYEVLKTPENYNTPLGIARTIKTKLKPTHAIFLCEMGAMYRGEIAECCKLVQPKLGIITAIGPQHLQTFGSLDNIIATKFELADAIQENDGVIFLNFNNDYIAKHPTKAQSFKYGTKAKKLNYKATKLKTTETGQSFEFTDKDKSFTCETTLLGEHNIENLTGAIAVARYLDIPEKDIQFAVKRIKAAPHRLELKSHDNLNIIDDSYNSNPISASLAIDALCKFAGKHVVVTPGLIELGDDEERYNQELGEHIAEQEPDYVYLVGKASQAAAVEAGLITKKFQANNIQFVNSPQEAVSYAKARYPSEKLNILLLNDLPDNY
;
A
#
# COMPACT_ATOMS: atom_id res chain seq x y z
N MET A 1 -17.09 -13.44 45.40
CA MET A 1 -17.07 -14.03 44.05
C MET A 1 -17.63 -13.05 42.99
N LYS A 2 -18.81 -12.45 43.14
CA LYS A 2 -19.39 -11.48 42.16
C LYS A 2 -18.49 -10.29 41.86
N ILE A 3 -17.74 -9.74 42.82
CA ILE A 3 -16.76 -8.66 42.60
C ILE A 3 -15.63 -9.15 41.67
N ALA A 4 -15.11 -10.36 41.87
CA ALA A 4 -14.09 -10.95 41.02
C ALA A 4 -14.57 -11.13 39.56
N ILE A 5 -15.84 -11.48 39.37
CA ILE A 5 -16.48 -11.58 38.06
C ILE A 5 -16.56 -10.22 37.39
N VAL A 6 -16.95 -9.16 38.13
CA VAL A 6 -16.99 -7.79 37.59
C VAL A 6 -15.59 -7.30 37.14
N VAL A 7 -14.58 -7.56 37.98
CA VAL A 7 -13.18 -7.21 37.62
C VAL A 7 -12.72 -7.97 36.37
N ALA A 8 -12.98 -9.28 36.30
CA ALA A 8 -12.63 -10.08 35.13
C ALA A 8 -13.37 -9.65 33.88
N LEU A 9 -14.64 -9.23 33.96
CA LEU A 9 -15.42 -8.67 32.86
C LEU A 9 -14.83 -7.34 32.34
N ILE A 10 -14.40 -6.46 33.26
CA ILE A 10 -13.76 -5.19 32.88
C ILE A 10 -12.41 -5.44 32.17
N ILE A 11 -11.61 -6.38 32.66
CA ILE A 11 -10.35 -6.79 32.03
C ILE A 11 -10.61 -7.35 30.62
N ASN A 12 -11.59 -8.27 30.50
CA ASN A 12 -11.93 -8.84 29.20
C ASN A 12 -12.41 -7.79 28.19
N LEU A 13 -13.27 -6.86 28.64
CA LEU A 13 -13.72 -5.73 27.84
C LEU A 13 -12.52 -4.89 27.38
N ALA A 14 -11.61 -4.51 28.25
CA ALA A 14 -10.43 -3.72 27.93
C ALA A 14 -9.55 -4.41 26.87
N LEU A 15 -9.33 -5.70 26.98
CA LEU A 15 -8.58 -6.46 25.97
C LEU A 15 -9.27 -6.49 24.60
N CYS A 16 -10.59 -6.66 24.57
CA CYS A 16 -11.37 -6.60 23.33
C CYS A 16 -11.26 -5.22 22.68
N LEU A 17 -11.39 -4.13 23.46
CA LEU A 17 -11.29 -2.77 22.95
C LEU A 17 -9.92 -2.49 22.31
N VAL A 18 -8.83 -2.91 22.95
CA VAL A 18 -7.48 -2.76 22.41
C VAL A 18 -7.32 -3.50 21.09
N ASP A 19 -7.84 -4.73 20.97
CA ASP A 19 -7.77 -5.51 19.71
C ASP A 19 -8.59 -4.83 18.59
N TYR A 20 -9.79 -4.32 18.90
CA TYR A 20 -10.61 -3.62 17.91
C TYR A 20 -10.04 -2.25 17.52
N LEU A 21 -9.43 -1.52 18.45
CA LEU A 21 -8.70 -0.28 18.13
C LEU A 21 -7.50 -0.56 17.22
N HIS A 22 -6.78 -1.66 17.45
CA HIS A 22 -5.70 -2.10 16.56
C HIS A 22 -6.23 -2.41 15.16
N MET A 23 -7.29 -3.20 15.05
CA MET A 23 -7.92 -3.49 13.76
C MET A 23 -8.44 -2.22 13.08
N PHE A 24 -8.99 -1.26 13.82
CA PHE A 24 -9.44 0.01 13.29
C PHE A 24 -8.26 0.87 12.79
N GLN A 25 -7.11 0.81 13.45
CA GLN A 25 -5.88 1.43 12.95
C GLN A 25 -5.40 0.80 11.64
N LEU A 26 -5.39 -0.55 11.56
CA LEU A 26 -5.02 -1.28 10.35
C LEU A 26 -5.98 -1.00 9.17
N ASN A 27 -7.25 -0.75 9.46
CA ASN A 27 -8.26 -0.31 8.49
C ASN A 27 -8.25 1.22 8.25
N PHE A 28 -7.12 1.89 8.51
CA PHE A 28 -6.91 3.33 8.26
C PHE A 28 -7.94 4.24 8.93
N TYR A 29 -8.56 3.80 10.03
CA TYR A 29 -9.67 4.48 10.71
C TYR A 29 -10.90 4.71 9.80
N ASN A 30 -11.04 3.89 8.76
CA ASN A 30 -12.15 3.94 7.83
C ASN A 30 -13.31 3.07 8.32
N THR A 31 -14.48 3.68 8.50
CA THR A 31 -15.69 3.00 8.98
C THR A 31 -16.13 1.87 8.06
N GLY A 32 -16.11 2.08 6.74
CA GLY A 32 -16.53 1.08 5.75
C GLY A 32 -15.61 -0.15 5.75
N MET A 33 -14.30 0.06 5.72
CA MET A 33 -13.29 -1.01 5.78
C MET A 33 -13.40 -1.80 7.09
N HIS A 34 -13.61 -1.10 8.22
CA HIS A 34 -13.77 -1.78 9.51
C HIS A 34 -15.04 -2.61 9.58
N LEU A 35 -16.17 -2.11 9.05
CA LEU A 35 -17.42 -2.87 8.98
C LEU A 35 -17.30 -4.09 8.06
N HIS A 36 -16.61 -3.95 6.93
CA HIS A 36 -16.30 -5.08 6.05
C HIS A 36 -15.46 -6.13 6.77
N TRP A 37 -14.40 -5.71 7.46
CA TRP A 37 -13.58 -6.60 8.29
C TRP A 37 -14.41 -7.31 9.37
N CYS A 38 -15.32 -6.61 10.04
CA CYS A 38 -16.23 -7.22 11.01
C CYS A 38 -17.10 -8.33 10.38
N LYS A 39 -17.63 -8.09 9.17
CA LYS A 39 -18.41 -9.09 8.43
C LYS A 39 -17.57 -10.33 8.09
N SER A 40 -16.36 -10.14 7.62
CA SER A 40 -15.44 -11.24 7.25
C SER A 40 -14.97 -12.04 8.48
N ASN A 41 -14.99 -11.43 9.68
CA ASN A 41 -14.56 -12.04 10.94
C ASN A 41 -15.72 -12.39 11.91
N LEU A 42 -16.93 -12.57 11.40
CA LEU A 42 -18.12 -12.84 12.19
C LEU A 42 -17.95 -14.05 13.16
N LYS A 43 -17.28 -15.13 12.72
CA LYS A 43 -17.02 -16.30 13.56
C LYS A 43 -16.23 -15.94 14.82
N LYS A 44 -15.15 -15.14 14.69
CA LYS A 44 -14.31 -14.68 15.81
C LYS A 44 -15.12 -13.76 16.74
N ILE A 45 -15.89 -12.83 16.16
CA ILE A 45 -16.73 -11.87 16.91
C ILE A 45 -17.84 -12.60 17.65
N SER A 46 -18.54 -13.54 17.00
CA SER A 46 -19.61 -14.34 17.63
C SER A 46 -19.10 -15.20 18.77
N LEU A 47 -17.89 -15.78 18.65
CA LEU A 47 -17.26 -16.54 19.72
C LEU A 47 -16.99 -15.64 20.95
N ARG A 48 -16.47 -14.44 20.75
CA ARG A 48 -16.26 -13.46 21.83
C ARG A 48 -17.58 -13.02 22.47
N ALA A 49 -18.62 -12.80 21.68
CA ALA A 49 -19.96 -12.47 22.16
C ALA A 49 -20.55 -13.62 23.01
N LEU A 50 -20.36 -14.87 22.59
CA LEU A 50 -20.79 -16.04 23.38
C LEU A 50 -20.12 -16.06 24.77
N PHE A 51 -18.80 -15.89 24.84
CA PHE A 51 -18.07 -15.82 26.09
C PHE A 51 -18.45 -14.60 26.95
N ALA A 52 -18.94 -13.52 26.35
CA ALA A 52 -19.45 -12.35 27.07
C ALA A 52 -20.85 -12.58 27.68
N ILE A 53 -21.65 -13.50 27.15
CA ILE A 53 -22.99 -13.84 27.67
C ILE A 53 -22.91 -14.81 28.84
N ILE A 54 -22.02 -15.78 28.82
CA ILE A 54 -21.89 -16.83 29.88
C ILE A 54 -21.81 -16.22 31.29
N PRO A 55 -21.10 -15.13 31.56
CA PRO A 55 -21.03 -14.52 32.89
C PRO A 55 -22.39 -14.10 33.48
N LEU A 56 -23.44 -13.93 32.65
CA LEU A 56 -24.78 -13.60 33.14
C LEU A 56 -25.37 -14.68 34.06
N ILE A 57 -24.93 -15.93 33.91
CA ILE A 57 -25.34 -17.02 34.84
C ILE A 57 -24.93 -16.74 36.29
N SER A 58 -23.92 -15.89 36.51
CA SER A 58 -23.43 -15.49 37.84
C SER A 58 -24.41 -14.56 38.60
N LEU A 59 -25.44 -14.05 37.91
CA LEU A 59 -26.54 -13.33 38.58
C LEU A 59 -27.29 -14.21 39.56
N SER A 60 -27.30 -15.53 39.34
CA SER A 60 -27.74 -16.52 40.34
C SER A 60 -26.87 -16.47 41.59
N ASN A 61 -27.46 -16.80 42.73
CA ASN A 61 -26.73 -16.96 43.98
C ASN A 61 -26.06 -18.35 44.11
N ASN A 62 -26.18 -19.21 43.10
CA ASN A 62 -25.55 -20.52 43.05
C ASN A 62 -24.05 -20.41 42.86
N LEU A 63 -23.28 -20.99 43.84
CA LEU A 63 -21.83 -20.93 43.85
C LEU A 63 -21.21 -21.62 42.61
N LEU A 64 -21.76 -22.76 42.20
CA LEU A 64 -21.27 -23.51 41.02
C LEU A 64 -21.38 -22.70 39.75
N LEU A 65 -22.50 -21.98 39.51
CA LEU A 65 -22.70 -21.13 38.35
C LEU A 65 -21.73 -19.93 38.33
N GLN A 66 -21.39 -19.40 39.50
CA GLN A 66 -20.40 -18.33 39.63
C GLN A 66 -18.97 -18.80 39.30
N ILE A 67 -18.64 -20.06 39.67
CA ILE A 67 -17.35 -20.67 39.32
C ILE A 67 -17.27 -20.90 37.81
N ILE A 68 -18.32 -21.44 37.19
CA ILE A 68 -18.39 -21.62 35.71
C ILE A 68 -18.20 -20.30 34.99
N ALA A 69 -18.84 -19.22 35.46
CA ALA A 69 -18.69 -17.88 34.88
C ALA A 69 -17.23 -17.39 34.98
N LEU A 70 -16.54 -17.59 36.09
CA LEU A 70 -15.13 -17.22 36.25
C LEU A 70 -14.21 -18.02 35.31
N ILE A 71 -14.43 -19.32 35.17
CA ILE A 71 -13.65 -20.20 34.28
C ILE A 71 -13.84 -19.72 32.82
N ALA A 72 -15.08 -19.43 32.38
CA ALA A 72 -15.38 -18.94 31.05
C ALA A 72 -14.71 -17.58 30.78
N LEU A 73 -14.70 -16.68 31.78
CA LEU A 73 -14.02 -15.38 31.66
C LEU A 73 -12.50 -15.54 31.59
N ALA A 74 -11.91 -16.41 32.41
CA ALA A 74 -10.47 -16.67 32.33
C ALA A 74 -10.08 -17.19 30.95
N PHE A 75 -10.86 -18.10 30.37
CA PHE A 75 -10.64 -18.57 29.00
C PHE A 75 -10.80 -17.46 27.94
N SER A 76 -11.84 -16.63 28.09
CA SER A 76 -12.03 -15.48 27.23
C SER A 76 -10.86 -14.50 27.29
N ILE A 77 -10.36 -14.19 28.49
CA ILE A 77 -9.19 -13.32 28.69
C ILE A 77 -7.97 -13.90 27.99
N ILE A 78 -7.71 -15.20 28.12
CA ILE A 78 -6.58 -15.88 27.46
C ILE A 78 -6.67 -15.76 25.94
N ILE A 79 -7.86 -15.97 25.36
CA ILE A 79 -8.09 -15.84 23.91
C ILE A 79 -7.87 -14.40 23.43
N ASN A 80 -8.21 -13.41 24.26
CA ASN A 80 -8.13 -11.99 23.93
C ASN A 80 -6.78 -11.35 24.28
N LEU A 81 -5.83 -12.09 24.87
CA LEU A 81 -4.48 -11.57 25.08
C LEU A 81 -3.84 -11.16 23.75
N PRO A 82 -3.13 -10.03 23.72
CA PRO A 82 -2.43 -9.58 22.51
C PRO A 82 -1.49 -10.66 21.98
N LYS A 83 -1.57 -10.97 20.70
CA LYS A 83 -0.64 -11.91 20.06
C LYS A 83 0.77 -11.30 20.05
N ARG A 84 1.77 -12.06 20.50
CA ARG A 84 3.18 -11.62 20.57
C ARG A 84 3.81 -11.32 19.21
N HIS A 85 3.26 -11.89 18.13
CA HIS A 85 3.80 -11.77 16.77
C HIS A 85 2.69 -11.30 15.83
N THR A 86 2.54 -9.99 15.72
CA THR A 86 1.79 -9.34 14.64
C THR A 86 2.79 -8.77 13.63
N LYS A 87 2.54 -8.88 12.33
CA LYS A 87 3.38 -8.27 11.28
C LYS A 87 3.46 -6.76 11.46
N ILE A 88 2.33 -6.13 11.78
CA ILE A 88 2.22 -4.70 12.04
C ILE A 88 1.71 -4.49 13.47
N PRO A 89 2.56 -4.14 14.42
CA PRO A 89 2.14 -3.92 15.81
C PRO A 89 1.30 -2.64 15.95
N LEU A 90 0.45 -2.59 16.99
CA LEU A 90 -0.29 -1.39 17.35
C LEU A 90 0.68 -0.24 17.61
N LYS A 91 0.58 0.83 16.81
CA LYS A 91 1.37 2.05 17.00
C LYS A 91 0.59 3.04 17.86
N ILE A 92 1.13 3.39 19.02
CA ILE A 92 0.55 4.40 19.90
C ILE A 92 0.76 5.79 19.26
N THR A 93 -0.24 6.24 18.52
CA THR A 93 -0.27 7.57 17.91
C THR A 93 -1.16 8.52 18.71
N GLY A 94 -1.03 9.82 18.50
CA GLY A 94 -1.93 10.81 19.15
C GLY A 94 -3.41 10.54 18.81
N ARG A 95 -3.74 10.01 17.64
CA ARG A 95 -5.10 9.62 17.25
C ARG A 95 -5.60 8.40 18.05
N ILE A 96 -4.77 7.37 18.21
CA ILE A 96 -5.10 6.21 19.04
C ILE A 96 -5.35 6.63 20.49
N LEU A 97 -4.51 7.52 21.04
CA LEU A 97 -4.71 8.01 22.41
C LEU A 97 -6.05 8.74 22.55
N ARG A 98 -6.37 9.66 21.63
CA ARG A 98 -7.66 10.36 21.65
C ARG A 98 -8.85 9.41 21.54
N LEU A 99 -8.79 8.42 20.61
CA LEU A 99 -9.81 7.38 20.47
C LEU A 99 -9.95 6.58 21.77
N PHE A 100 -8.86 6.13 22.34
CA PHE A 100 -8.85 5.37 23.60
C PHE A 100 -9.47 6.17 24.76
N PHE A 101 -9.14 7.46 24.89
CA PHE A 101 -9.71 8.31 25.96
C PHE A 101 -11.20 8.58 25.76
N VAL A 102 -11.65 8.83 24.53
CA VAL A 102 -13.09 9.03 24.24
C VAL A 102 -13.84 7.71 24.47
N GLU A 103 -13.32 6.60 23.98
CA GLU A 103 -13.92 5.27 24.14
C GLU A 103 -14.05 4.87 25.62
N THR A 104 -12.95 4.97 26.38
CA THR A 104 -12.95 4.65 27.81
C THR A 104 -13.82 5.61 28.62
N GLY A 105 -13.85 6.90 28.25
CA GLY A 105 -14.72 7.89 28.91
C GLY A 105 -16.20 7.60 28.68
N LEU A 106 -16.61 7.27 27.46
CA LEU A 106 -17.98 6.88 27.14
C LEU A 106 -18.38 5.59 27.84
N ILE A 107 -17.48 4.59 27.89
CA ILE A 107 -17.70 3.34 28.62
C ILE A 107 -17.86 3.58 30.12
N ALA A 108 -16.96 4.38 30.70
CA ALA A 108 -17.03 4.74 32.13
C ALA A 108 -18.36 5.44 32.44
N LEU A 109 -18.82 6.35 31.60
CA LEU A 109 -20.14 6.99 31.76
C LEU A 109 -21.27 5.97 31.80
N VAL A 110 -21.27 4.98 30.88
CA VAL A 110 -22.28 3.90 30.84
C VAL A 110 -22.20 3.03 32.11
N LEU A 111 -21.00 2.71 32.59
CA LEU A 111 -20.81 1.89 33.79
C LEU A 111 -21.22 2.60 35.07
N LEU A 112 -21.05 3.92 35.17
CA LEU A 112 -21.37 4.72 36.34
C LEU A 112 -22.88 5.00 36.51
N ILE A 113 -23.69 4.89 35.48
CA ILE A 113 -25.15 5.03 35.56
C ILE A 113 -25.70 3.90 36.43
N GLN A 114 -26.28 4.17 37.61
CA GLN A 114 -26.86 3.19 38.54
C GLN A 114 -25.87 2.02 38.91
N PRO A 115 -25.01 2.17 39.90
CA PRO A 115 -23.97 1.19 40.23
C PRO A 115 -24.49 -0.03 41.05
N LYS A 116 -25.68 -0.53 40.75
CA LYS A 116 -26.20 -1.77 41.35
C LYS A 116 -25.40 -2.97 40.80
N LEU A 117 -25.13 -3.97 41.67
CA LEU A 117 -24.25 -5.09 41.35
C LEU A 117 -24.68 -5.88 40.10
N TYR A 118 -25.98 -6.08 39.87
CA TYR A 118 -26.46 -6.74 38.64
C TYR A 118 -26.18 -5.91 37.40
N CYS A 119 -26.29 -4.57 37.46
CA CYS A 119 -25.94 -3.67 36.36
C CYS A 119 -24.42 -3.72 36.06
N MET A 120 -23.58 -3.89 37.07
CA MET A 120 -22.13 -4.01 36.91
C MET A 120 -21.70 -5.35 36.27
N ILE A 121 -22.56 -6.34 36.18
CA ILE A 121 -22.36 -7.60 35.44
C ILE A 121 -22.95 -7.46 34.01
N ILE A 122 -24.20 -7.01 33.89
CA ILE A 122 -24.91 -6.96 32.61
C ILE A 122 -24.26 -5.98 31.62
N ARG A 123 -23.86 -4.79 32.08
CA ARG A 123 -23.31 -3.74 31.20
C ARG A 123 -21.98 -4.13 30.57
N PRO A 124 -20.96 -4.60 31.28
CA PRO A 124 -19.73 -5.06 30.64
C PRO A 124 -19.96 -6.20 29.64
N CYS A 125 -20.94 -7.10 29.91
CA CYS A 125 -21.32 -8.13 28.95
C CYS A 125 -21.84 -7.52 27.65
N ILE A 126 -22.80 -6.56 27.73
CA ILE A 126 -23.35 -5.86 26.56
C ILE A 126 -22.25 -5.07 25.85
N LEU A 127 -21.42 -4.33 26.60
CA LEU A 127 -20.32 -3.54 26.02
C LEU A 127 -19.29 -4.42 25.30
N THR A 128 -19.01 -5.63 25.81
CA THR A 128 -18.14 -6.60 25.13
C THR A 128 -18.77 -7.13 23.84
N ILE A 129 -20.09 -7.37 23.81
CA ILE A 129 -20.80 -7.80 22.59
C ILE A 129 -20.74 -6.72 21.51
N VAL A 130 -20.96 -5.47 21.89
CA VAL A 130 -20.94 -4.33 20.94
C VAL A 130 -19.55 -3.73 20.71
N SER A 131 -18.52 -4.25 21.35
CA SER A 131 -17.15 -3.70 21.29
C SER A 131 -16.58 -3.55 19.87
N PRO A 132 -16.90 -4.39 18.85
CA PRO A 132 -16.45 -4.17 17.48
C PRO A 132 -16.92 -2.85 16.88
N LEU A 133 -18.05 -2.31 17.36
CA LEU A 133 -18.64 -1.07 16.86
C LEU A 133 -18.30 0.13 17.73
N TRP A 134 -17.73 -0.09 18.92
CA TRP A 134 -17.50 0.99 19.90
C TRP A 134 -16.46 2.00 19.44
N CYS A 135 -15.42 1.52 18.74
CA CYS A 135 -14.42 2.38 18.11
C CYS A 135 -15.03 3.31 17.04
N LEU A 136 -16.12 2.88 16.37
CA LEU A 136 -16.83 3.72 15.39
C LEU A 136 -17.60 4.85 16.09
N VAL A 137 -18.21 4.56 17.24
CA VAL A 137 -18.89 5.57 18.07
C VAL A 137 -17.88 6.60 18.57
N ALA A 138 -16.76 6.15 19.12
CA ALA A 138 -15.68 7.05 19.56
C ALA A 138 -15.12 7.89 18.40
N ASN A 139 -14.91 7.29 17.24
CA ASN A 139 -14.46 8.00 16.04
C ASN A 139 -15.45 9.07 15.58
N PHE A 140 -16.75 8.77 15.63
CA PHE A 140 -17.79 9.76 15.27
C PHE A 140 -17.67 11.05 16.09
N PHE A 141 -17.46 10.97 17.40
CA PHE A 141 -17.23 12.14 18.26
C PHE A 141 -15.92 12.86 17.98
N LEU A 142 -14.92 12.13 17.45
CA LEU A 142 -13.60 12.71 17.15
C LEU A 142 -13.49 13.32 15.74
N ILE A 143 -14.36 12.95 14.79
CA ILE A 143 -14.31 13.47 13.41
C ILE A 143 -14.17 15.00 13.36
N PRO A 144 -14.97 15.83 14.10
CA PRO A 144 -14.83 17.28 14.02
C PRO A 144 -13.46 17.75 14.51
N VAL A 145 -12.95 17.18 15.60
CA VAL A 145 -11.66 17.55 16.19
C VAL A 145 -10.51 17.20 15.25
N GLU A 146 -10.54 16.00 14.68
CA GLU A 146 -9.52 15.55 13.71
C GLU A 146 -9.54 16.42 12.44
N GLU A 147 -10.73 16.78 11.94
CA GLU A 147 -10.86 17.63 10.74
C GLU A 147 -10.37 19.05 10.99
N ILE A 148 -10.65 19.66 12.13
CA ILE A 148 -10.10 20.97 12.52
C ILE A 148 -8.59 20.90 12.59
N GLY A 149 -8.04 19.87 13.25
CA GLY A 149 -6.60 19.65 13.33
C GLY A 149 -5.95 19.46 11.97
N ARG A 150 -6.59 18.66 11.09
CA ARG A 150 -6.14 18.41 9.71
C ARG A 150 -6.09 19.72 8.91
N ARG A 151 -7.17 20.51 8.93
CA ARG A 151 -7.23 21.81 8.23
C ARG A 151 -6.19 22.79 8.73
N TYR A 152 -6.02 22.90 10.05
CA TYR A 152 -4.99 23.76 10.64
C TYR A 152 -3.59 23.37 10.17
N TYR A 153 -3.30 22.06 10.15
CA TYR A 153 -2.00 21.53 9.75
C TYR A 153 -1.70 21.78 8.27
N ILE A 154 -2.67 21.52 7.39
CA ILE A 154 -2.58 21.78 5.96
C ILE A 154 -2.43 23.28 5.67
N ASN A 155 -3.24 24.14 6.32
CA ASN A 155 -3.15 25.59 6.14
C ASN A 155 -1.81 26.16 6.62
N SER A 156 -1.23 25.56 7.66
CA SER A 156 0.13 25.92 8.12
C SER A 156 1.19 25.58 7.05
N ALA A 157 1.09 24.43 6.40
CA ALA A 157 1.99 24.05 5.30
C ALA A 157 1.82 24.95 4.07
N LYS A 158 0.57 25.31 3.72
CA LYS A 158 0.30 26.30 2.64
C LYS A 158 0.98 27.65 2.87
N ARG A 159 0.98 28.14 4.14
CA ARG A 159 1.65 29.41 4.47
C ARG A 159 3.16 29.34 4.26
N ILE A 160 3.79 28.19 4.57
CA ILE A 160 5.22 27.96 4.33
C ILE A 160 5.52 28.00 2.82
N LEU A 161 4.70 27.33 2.01
CA LEU A 161 4.88 27.30 0.55
C LEU A 161 4.71 28.70 -0.09
N LYS A 162 3.76 29.50 0.39
CA LYS A 162 3.56 30.87 -0.11
C LYS A 162 4.79 31.77 0.04
N GLY A 163 5.68 31.46 0.98
CA GLY A 163 6.97 32.15 1.15
C GLY A 163 8.12 31.61 0.29
N GLN A 164 7.82 30.70 -0.67
CA GLN A 164 8.83 30.00 -1.49
C GLN A 164 8.57 30.24 -2.99
N ASP A 165 8.63 31.50 -3.43
CA ASP A 165 8.28 31.91 -4.81
C ASP A 165 9.11 31.23 -5.90
N LYS A 166 10.33 30.78 -5.59
CA LYS A 166 11.24 30.11 -6.53
C LYS A 166 11.12 28.59 -6.55
N LEU A 167 10.31 28.02 -5.65
CA LEU A 167 10.17 26.58 -5.53
C LEU A 167 9.32 26.01 -6.67
N LEU A 168 9.91 25.18 -7.52
CA LEU A 168 9.18 24.43 -8.54
C LEU A 168 8.61 23.15 -7.93
N VAL A 169 7.29 23.01 -7.90
CA VAL A 169 6.63 21.78 -7.44
C VAL A 169 6.30 20.89 -8.63
N ILE A 170 6.74 19.62 -8.56
CA ILE A 170 6.45 18.58 -9.54
C ILE A 170 5.52 17.56 -8.89
N GLY A 171 4.27 17.47 -9.36
CA GLY A 171 3.29 16.48 -8.93
C GLY A 171 3.49 15.13 -9.64
N ILE A 172 3.49 14.04 -8.91
CA ILE A 172 3.70 12.68 -9.44
C ILE A 172 2.53 11.83 -9.01
N THR A 173 1.73 11.31 -9.96
CA THR A 173 0.63 10.38 -9.68
C THR A 173 0.59 9.22 -10.66
N GLY A 174 -0.28 8.26 -10.38
CA GLY A 174 -0.53 7.04 -11.15
C GLY A 174 -1.03 5.92 -10.25
N SER A 175 -1.49 4.84 -10.81
CA SER A 175 -1.78 3.63 -10.07
C SER A 175 -0.49 2.97 -9.59
N TYR A 176 0.50 2.82 -10.46
CA TYR A 176 1.82 2.25 -10.17
C TYR A 176 2.95 3.11 -10.77
N GLY A 177 4.20 2.83 -10.37
CA GLY A 177 5.39 3.56 -10.83
C GLY A 177 5.66 4.90 -10.15
N LYS A 178 4.77 5.43 -9.29
CA LYS A 178 4.93 6.74 -8.61
C LYS A 178 6.23 6.86 -7.80
N THR A 179 6.49 5.87 -6.94
CA THR A 179 7.66 5.89 -6.04
C THR A 179 8.96 5.72 -6.80
N SER A 180 8.97 4.84 -7.84
CA SER A 180 10.09 4.69 -8.75
C SER A 180 10.34 5.98 -9.52
N MET A 181 9.30 6.60 -10.08
CA MET A 181 9.37 7.88 -10.78
C MET A 181 9.95 8.99 -9.88
N LYS A 182 9.47 9.09 -8.64
CA LYS A 182 10.00 10.03 -7.65
C LYS A 182 11.48 9.80 -7.36
N ALA A 183 11.90 8.53 -7.24
CA ALA A 183 13.30 8.19 -7.02
C ALA A 183 14.18 8.57 -8.23
N TYR A 184 13.73 8.25 -9.43
CA TYR A 184 14.47 8.56 -10.66
C TYR A 184 14.58 10.07 -10.91
N LEU A 185 13.48 10.80 -10.75
CA LEU A 185 13.50 12.27 -10.84
C LEU A 185 14.44 12.88 -9.80
N TYR A 186 14.46 12.35 -8.58
CA TYR A 186 15.36 12.83 -7.54
C TYR A 186 16.83 12.69 -7.95
N GLU A 187 17.25 11.53 -8.43
CA GLU A 187 18.63 11.29 -8.88
C GLU A 187 19.03 12.17 -10.07
N LEU A 188 18.12 12.30 -11.05
CA LEU A 188 18.37 13.12 -12.25
C LEU A 188 18.43 14.60 -11.94
N LEU A 189 17.47 15.14 -11.20
CA LEU A 189 17.36 16.58 -10.94
C LEU A 189 18.38 17.06 -9.89
N SER A 190 18.82 16.19 -9.00
CA SER A 190 19.86 16.49 -8.02
C SER A 190 21.25 16.72 -8.63
N GLN A 191 21.41 16.44 -9.93
CA GLN A 191 22.65 16.80 -10.65
C GLN A 191 22.82 18.33 -10.79
N LYS A 192 21.72 19.08 -10.73
CA LYS A 192 21.74 20.55 -10.96
C LYS A 192 21.02 21.35 -9.89
N TYR A 193 20.05 20.76 -9.19
CA TYR A 193 19.16 21.47 -8.27
C TYR A 193 19.21 20.88 -6.87
N GLU A 194 18.93 21.70 -5.86
CA GLU A 194 18.64 21.20 -4.51
C GLU A 194 17.17 20.70 -4.47
N VAL A 195 16.98 19.38 -4.36
CA VAL A 195 15.70 18.72 -4.54
C VAL A 195 15.19 18.16 -3.20
N LEU A 196 13.97 18.55 -2.82
CA LEU A 196 13.20 17.89 -1.79
C LEU A 196 12.28 16.85 -2.43
N LYS A 197 12.15 15.67 -1.84
CA LYS A 197 11.11 14.68 -2.20
C LYS A 197 10.28 14.28 -1.00
N THR A 198 9.00 13.94 -1.23
CA THR A 198 8.17 13.32 -0.18
C THR A 198 8.82 12.01 0.27
N PRO A 199 9.05 11.82 1.60
CA PRO A 199 9.67 10.59 2.09
C PRO A 199 8.73 9.39 1.91
N GLU A 200 9.29 8.21 1.70
CA GLU A 200 8.57 6.94 1.66
C GLU A 200 7.21 7.05 0.95
N ASN A 201 6.12 6.71 1.66
CA ASN A 201 4.73 6.76 1.21
C ASN A 201 3.96 7.99 1.72
N TYR A 202 4.65 9.12 2.04
CA TYR A 202 4.01 10.38 2.46
C TYR A 202 3.35 11.08 1.27
N ASN A 203 2.37 10.41 0.66
CA ASN A 203 1.68 10.80 -0.57
C ASN A 203 0.23 11.25 -0.36
N THR A 204 -0.20 11.43 0.91
CA THR A 204 -1.49 12.00 1.29
C THR A 204 -1.34 13.49 1.65
N PRO A 205 -2.44 14.30 1.66
CA PRO A 205 -2.36 15.72 2.02
C PRO A 205 -1.64 15.99 3.35
N LEU A 206 -1.89 15.15 4.38
CA LEU A 206 -1.20 15.28 5.67
C LEU A 206 0.28 14.87 5.60
N GLY A 207 0.62 13.81 4.86
CA GLY A 207 2.00 13.39 4.65
C GLY A 207 2.81 14.44 3.91
N ILE A 208 2.23 15.03 2.87
CA ILE A 208 2.81 16.15 2.12
C ILE A 208 2.99 17.38 3.02
N ALA A 209 1.96 17.77 3.78
CA ALA A 209 2.03 18.89 4.71
C ALA A 209 3.09 18.69 5.80
N ARG A 210 3.24 17.45 6.29
CA ARG A 210 4.32 17.08 7.23
C ARG A 210 5.70 17.25 6.59
N THR A 211 5.87 16.78 5.35
CA THR A 211 7.14 16.95 4.62
C THR A 211 7.52 18.41 4.49
N ILE A 212 6.57 19.26 4.08
CA ILE A 212 6.77 20.70 3.94
C ILE A 212 7.20 21.31 5.27
N LYS A 213 6.48 21.02 6.35
CA LYS A 213 6.76 21.61 7.67
C LYS A 213 8.06 21.15 8.30
N THR A 214 8.52 19.94 8.02
CA THR A 214 9.68 19.37 8.71
C THR A 214 10.94 19.32 7.89
N LYS A 215 10.84 19.35 6.54
CA LYS A 215 11.98 19.13 5.67
C LYS A 215 12.21 20.22 4.62
N LEU A 216 11.20 21.03 4.28
CA LEU A 216 11.37 22.10 3.30
C LEU A 216 12.29 23.19 3.85
N LYS A 217 13.30 23.57 3.05
CA LYS A 217 14.25 24.64 3.32
C LYS A 217 14.16 25.71 2.24
N PRO A 218 14.52 26.95 2.50
CA PRO A 218 14.56 28.02 1.49
C PRO A 218 15.51 27.75 0.33
N THR A 219 16.48 26.87 0.50
CA THR A 219 17.48 26.50 -0.51
C THR A 219 16.95 25.50 -1.53
N HIS A 220 15.86 24.77 -1.24
CA HIS A 220 15.29 23.85 -2.19
C HIS A 220 14.73 24.57 -3.43
N ALA A 221 15.20 24.17 -4.60
CA ALA A 221 14.72 24.69 -5.89
C ALA A 221 13.53 23.87 -6.44
N ILE A 222 13.49 22.56 -6.12
CA ILE A 222 12.47 21.63 -6.60
C ILE A 222 11.87 20.83 -5.46
N PHE A 223 10.54 20.66 -5.47
CA PHE A 223 9.82 19.75 -4.58
C PHE A 223 9.11 18.66 -5.38
N LEU A 224 9.59 17.42 -5.29
CA LEU A 224 8.96 16.22 -5.87
C LEU A 224 7.87 15.73 -4.93
N CYS A 225 6.63 15.92 -5.33
CA CYS A 225 5.45 15.61 -4.55
C CYS A 225 4.74 14.36 -5.10
N GLU A 226 4.97 13.21 -4.48
CA GLU A 226 4.19 12.01 -4.78
C GLU A 226 2.77 12.16 -4.23
N MET A 227 1.76 11.89 -5.07
CA MET A 227 0.34 12.03 -4.75
C MET A 227 -0.38 10.68 -4.92
N GLY A 228 -0.79 10.10 -3.80
CA GLY A 228 -1.60 8.91 -3.72
C GLY A 228 -3.08 9.24 -3.56
N ALA A 229 -3.96 8.31 -3.93
CA ALA A 229 -5.39 8.41 -3.68
C ALA A 229 -6.01 7.02 -3.58
N MET A 230 -7.00 6.89 -2.71
CA MET A 230 -7.94 5.76 -2.57
C MET A 230 -9.37 6.18 -2.92
N TYR A 231 -9.65 7.48 -2.96
CA TYR A 231 -10.96 8.05 -3.28
C TYR A 231 -10.81 9.21 -4.27
N ARG A 232 -11.88 9.49 -5.00
CA ARG A 232 -11.97 10.65 -5.90
C ARG A 232 -11.84 11.96 -5.10
N GLY A 233 -11.10 12.94 -5.65
CA GLY A 233 -10.87 14.25 -5.04
C GLY A 233 -9.58 14.35 -4.22
N GLU A 234 -8.93 13.24 -3.89
CA GLU A 234 -7.72 13.25 -3.03
C GLU A 234 -6.48 13.80 -3.75
N ILE A 235 -6.34 13.56 -5.07
CA ILE A 235 -5.26 14.20 -5.86
C ILE A 235 -5.52 15.70 -5.97
N ALA A 236 -6.77 16.12 -6.21
CA ALA A 236 -7.14 17.53 -6.24
C ALA A 236 -6.84 18.22 -4.90
N GLU A 237 -7.07 17.54 -3.76
CA GLU A 237 -6.71 18.07 -2.45
C GLU A 237 -5.18 18.27 -2.30
N CYS A 238 -4.39 17.28 -2.74
CA CYS A 238 -2.93 17.41 -2.79
C CYS A 238 -2.50 18.59 -3.68
N CYS A 239 -3.10 18.73 -4.87
CA CYS A 239 -2.80 19.83 -5.80
C CYS A 239 -3.17 21.18 -5.21
N LYS A 240 -4.32 21.30 -4.53
CA LYS A 240 -4.73 22.54 -3.82
C LYS A 240 -3.77 22.92 -2.68
N LEU A 241 -3.06 21.93 -2.10
CA LEU A 241 -2.03 22.21 -1.09
C LEU A 241 -0.76 22.75 -1.74
N VAL A 242 -0.24 22.10 -2.79
CA VAL A 242 1.12 22.37 -3.29
C VAL A 242 1.19 23.15 -4.60
N GLN A 243 0.07 23.33 -5.32
CA GLN A 243 -0.05 24.07 -6.58
C GLN A 243 1.06 23.70 -7.60
N PRO A 244 1.11 22.44 -8.09
CA PRO A 244 2.19 21.99 -8.94
C PRO A 244 2.19 22.73 -10.29
N LYS A 245 3.37 23.07 -10.78
CA LYS A 245 3.61 23.65 -12.11
C LYS A 245 4.02 22.60 -13.15
N LEU A 246 4.62 21.50 -12.69
CA LEU A 246 4.86 20.34 -13.52
C LEU A 246 4.12 19.13 -12.95
N GLY A 247 3.62 18.28 -13.83
CA GLY A 247 2.95 17.03 -13.45
C GLY A 247 3.47 15.85 -14.26
N ILE A 248 3.39 14.66 -13.68
CA ILE A 248 3.64 13.43 -14.40
C ILE A 248 2.63 12.35 -13.98
N ILE A 249 1.99 11.71 -14.96
CA ILE A 249 1.13 10.53 -14.74
C ILE A 249 1.88 9.32 -15.26
N THR A 250 2.22 8.39 -14.35
CA THR A 250 3.11 7.26 -14.66
C THR A 250 2.37 6.14 -15.39
N ALA A 251 1.36 5.57 -14.77
CA ALA A 251 0.52 4.55 -15.37
C ALA A 251 -0.83 4.46 -14.63
N ILE A 252 -1.87 4.07 -15.33
CA ILE A 252 -3.21 3.83 -14.78
C ILE A 252 -3.59 2.38 -15.01
N GLY A 253 -4.18 1.75 -14.00
CA GLY A 253 -4.68 0.39 -14.04
C GLY A 253 -5.47 0.04 -12.79
N PRO A 254 -6.07 -1.16 -12.73
CA PRO A 254 -6.86 -1.61 -11.60
C PRO A 254 -5.99 -1.68 -10.33
N GLN A 255 -6.30 -0.80 -9.40
CA GLN A 255 -5.70 -0.71 -8.06
C GLN A 255 -6.71 -0.07 -7.12
N HIS A 256 -6.83 -0.58 -5.90
CA HIS A 256 -7.79 -0.08 -4.91
C HIS A 256 -9.24 -0.04 -5.45
N LEU A 257 -9.64 -1.01 -6.29
CA LEU A 257 -10.99 -1.06 -6.88
C LEU A 257 -12.07 -1.11 -5.81
N GLN A 258 -11.81 -1.73 -4.67
CA GLN A 258 -12.71 -1.76 -3.53
C GLN A 258 -13.12 -0.36 -3.05
N THR A 259 -12.22 0.62 -3.12
CA THR A 259 -12.49 1.99 -2.65
C THR A 259 -12.89 2.93 -3.78
N PHE A 260 -12.35 2.77 -4.97
CA PHE A 260 -12.72 3.57 -6.14
C PHE A 260 -14.05 3.13 -6.77
N GLY A 261 -14.43 1.87 -6.63
CA GLY A 261 -15.64 1.28 -7.21
C GLY A 261 -15.59 1.02 -8.71
N SER A 262 -14.77 1.75 -9.48
CA SER A 262 -14.60 1.53 -10.93
C SER A 262 -13.26 2.04 -11.45
N LEU A 263 -12.85 1.50 -12.61
CA LEU A 263 -11.65 1.96 -13.31
C LEU A 263 -11.80 3.43 -13.80
N ASP A 264 -12.99 3.84 -14.21
CA ASP A 264 -13.27 5.21 -14.66
C ASP A 264 -13.03 6.22 -13.53
N ASN A 265 -13.39 5.87 -12.30
CA ASN A 265 -13.09 6.69 -11.12
C ASN A 265 -11.58 6.79 -10.87
N ILE A 266 -10.83 5.70 -11.09
CA ILE A 266 -9.36 5.73 -10.99
C ILE A 266 -8.79 6.69 -12.04
N ILE A 267 -9.20 6.56 -13.30
CA ILE A 267 -8.76 7.43 -14.40
C ILE A 267 -9.06 8.89 -14.06
N ALA A 268 -10.32 9.21 -13.76
CA ALA A 268 -10.74 10.57 -13.41
C ALA A 268 -9.91 11.16 -12.25
N THR A 269 -9.67 10.36 -11.19
CA THR A 269 -8.87 10.80 -10.04
C THR A 269 -7.42 11.10 -10.40
N LYS A 270 -6.78 10.27 -11.26
CA LYS A 270 -5.38 10.54 -11.65
C LYS A 270 -5.29 11.77 -12.56
N PHE A 271 -6.30 12.04 -13.37
CA PHE A 271 -6.37 13.24 -14.21
C PHE A 271 -6.70 14.52 -13.46
N GLU A 272 -7.13 14.46 -12.18
CA GLU A 272 -7.21 15.65 -11.30
C GLU A 272 -5.86 16.40 -11.22
N LEU A 273 -4.71 15.70 -11.41
CA LEU A 273 -3.41 16.36 -11.54
C LEU A 273 -3.32 17.17 -12.83
N ALA A 274 -3.82 16.64 -13.96
CA ALA A 274 -3.79 17.35 -15.23
C ALA A 274 -4.67 18.61 -15.20
N ASP A 275 -5.84 18.53 -14.56
CA ASP A 275 -6.74 19.66 -14.38
C ASP A 275 -6.06 20.76 -13.52
N ALA A 276 -5.43 20.38 -12.41
CA ALA A 276 -4.70 21.33 -11.57
C ALA A 276 -3.49 21.96 -12.27
N ILE A 277 -2.78 21.21 -13.12
CA ILE A 277 -1.68 21.72 -13.94
C ILE A 277 -2.19 22.74 -14.96
N GLN A 278 -3.35 22.48 -15.58
CA GLN A 278 -3.99 23.43 -16.48
C GLN A 278 -4.37 24.74 -15.75
N GLU A 279 -5.00 24.63 -14.57
CA GLU A 279 -5.37 25.79 -13.75
C GLU A 279 -4.16 26.65 -13.33
N ASN A 280 -3.00 26.04 -13.22
CA ASN A 280 -1.74 26.69 -12.85
C ASN A 280 -0.88 27.12 -14.05
N ASP A 281 -1.37 27.05 -15.29
CA ASP A 281 -0.60 27.31 -16.53
C ASP A 281 0.71 26.52 -16.57
N GLY A 282 0.64 25.25 -16.22
CA GLY A 282 1.78 24.34 -16.11
C GLY A 282 1.85 23.34 -17.25
N VAL A 283 2.74 22.35 -17.11
CA VAL A 283 3.00 21.31 -18.10
C VAL A 283 2.90 19.92 -17.48
N ILE A 284 2.28 18.97 -18.19
CA ILE A 284 2.14 17.60 -17.75
C ILE A 284 2.82 16.60 -18.70
N PHE A 285 3.49 15.60 -18.12
CA PHE A 285 4.11 14.49 -18.84
C PHE A 285 3.24 13.25 -18.74
N LEU A 286 2.90 12.63 -19.86
CA LEU A 286 1.93 11.55 -19.97
C LEU A 286 2.57 10.30 -20.59
N ASN A 287 2.47 9.16 -19.90
CA ASN A 287 2.91 7.86 -20.41
C ASN A 287 1.95 7.34 -21.49
N PHE A 288 2.32 7.47 -22.74
CA PHE A 288 1.49 7.04 -23.87
C PHE A 288 1.61 5.55 -24.22
N ASN A 289 2.44 4.79 -23.51
CA ASN A 289 2.37 3.32 -23.56
C ASN A 289 1.17 2.79 -22.76
N ASN A 290 0.61 3.59 -21.85
CA ASN A 290 -0.58 3.22 -21.11
C ASN A 290 -1.85 3.65 -21.85
N ASP A 291 -2.65 2.68 -22.26
CA ASP A 291 -3.86 2.90 -23.06
C ASP A 291 -4.88 3.83 -22.40
N TYR A 292 -5.04 3.73 -21.09
CA TYR A 292 -5.98 4.57 -20.34
C TYR A 292 -5.55 6.04 -20.35
N ILE A 293 -4.24 6.30 -20.29
CA ILE A 293 -3.68 7.65 -20.39
C ILE A 293 -3.77 8.14 -21.85
N ALA A 294 -3.40 7.32 -22.81
CA ALA A 294 -3.36 7.69 -24.21
C ALA A 294 -4.74 8.04 -24.79
N LYS A 295 -5.81 7.37 -24.28
CA LYS A 295 -7.19 7.57 -24.72
C LYS A 295 -7.93 8.68 -23.97
N HIS A 296 -7.41 9.15 -22.83
CA HIS A 296 -8.08 10.18 -22.02
C HIS A 296 -7.65 11.59 -22.48
N PRO A 297 -8.60 12.46 -22.88
CA PRO A 297 -8.28 13.82 -23.32
C PRO A 297 -7.86 14.69 -22.12
N THR A 298 -6.94 15.62 -22.38
CA THR A 298 -6.59 16.69 -21.42
C THR A 298 -6.45 18.02 -22.16
N LYS A 299 -6.81 19.11 -21.48
CA LYS A 299 -6.59 20.47 -21.97
C LYS A 299 -5.25 21.06 -21.51
N ALA A 300 -4.58 20.41 -20.54
CA ALA A 300 -3.27 20.83 -20.07
C ALA A 300 -2.23 20.73 -21.20
N GLN A 301 -1.27 21.66 -21.22
CA GLN A 301 -0.10 21.55 -22.08
C GLN A 301 0.64 20.26 -21.72
N SER A 302 0.75 19.32 -22.66
CA SER A 302 1.24 17.98 -22.38
C SER A 302 2.37 17.53 -23.28
N PHE A 303 3.33 16.82 -22.69
CA PHE A 303 4.36 16.06 -23.39
C PHE A 303 4.12 14.55 -23.23
N LYS A 304 4.22 13.85 -24.35
CA LYS A 304 3.98 12.41 -24.46
C LYS A 304 5.30 11.66 -24.42
N TYR A 305 5.41 10.67 -23.53
CA TYR A 305 6.60 9.82 -23.46
C TYR A 305 6.24 8.34 -23.51
N GLY A 306 7.20 7.49 -23.86
CA GLY A 306 7.02 6.04 -23.89
C GLY A 306 8.11 5.31 -24.68
N THR A 307 7.91 4.00 -24.89
CA THR A 307 8.81 3.11 -25.62
C THR A 307 8.20 2.58 -26.93
N LYS A 308 6.88 2.38 -26.98
CA LYS A 308 6.18 1.68 -28.07
C LYS A 308 5.21 2.57 -28.85
N ALA A 309 4.62 3.58 -28.22
CA ALA A 309 3.59 4.40 -28.84
C ALA A 309 4.11 5.23 -30.03
N LYS A 310 3.19 5.57 -30.95
CA LYS A 310 3.47 6.47 -32.09
C LYS A 310 3.31 7.94 -31.65
N LYS A 311 4.05 8.85 -32.31
CA LYS A 311 3.95 10.31 -32.07
C LYS A 311 4.26 10.74 -30.63
N LEU A 312 5.40 10.30 -30.11
CA LEU A 312 5.94 10.68 -28.81
C LEU A 312 6.84 11.92 -28.93
N ASN A 313 6.82 12.79 -27.89
CA ASN A 313 7.79 13.89 -27.73
C ASN A 313 9.14 13.36 -27.21
N TYR A 314 9.09 12.33 -26.33
CA TYR A 314 10.24 11.69 -25.74
C TYR A 314 10.09 10.17 -25.86
N LYS A 315 11.12 9.51 -26.36
CA LYS A 315 11.04 8.09 -26.70
C LYS A 315 12.29 7.33 -26.26
N ALA A 316 12.11 6.14 -25.71
CA ALA A 316 13.19 5.15 -25.57
C ALA A 316 13.02 4.03 -26.59
N THR A 317 14.10 3.67 -27.27
CA THR A 317 14.15 2.65 -28.32
C THR A 317 15.40 1.80 -28.18
N LYS A 318 15.54 0.78 -29.03
CA LYS A 318 16.71 -0.12 -29.05
C LYS A 318 17.02 -0.74 -27.68
N LEU A 319 15.94 -1.15 -26.97
CA LEU A 319 16.08 -1.77 -25.66
C LEU A 319 16.88 -3.09 -25.78
N LYS A 320 17.93 -3.21 -24.99
CA LYS A 320 18.71 -4.44 -24.84
C LYS A 320 18.74 -4.79 -23.36
N THR A 321 18.30 -5.99 -23.02
CA THR A 321 18.29 -6.50 -21.64
C THR A 321 19.43 -7.50 -21.47
N THR A 322 20.15 -7.37 -20.36
CA THR A 322 21.19 -8.31 -19.89
C THR A 322 20.84 -8.78 -18.48
N GLU A 323 21.53 -9.76 -17.96
CA GLU A 323 21.36 -10.21 -16.57
C GLU A 323 21.67 -9.13 -15.53
N THR A 324 22.47 -8.12 -15.88
CA THR A 324 22.96 -7.08 -14.95
C THR A 324 22.26 -5.73 -15.14
N GLY A 325 21.36 -5.61 -16.12
CA GLY A 325 20.67 -4.36 -16.39
C GLY A 325 20.14 -4.23 -17.82
N GLN A 326 19.91 -3.00 -18.23
CA GLN A 326 19.36 -2.67 -19.54
C GLN A 326 20.08 -1.48 -20.16
N SER A 327 20.14 -1.46 -21.50
CA SER A 327 20.54 -0.27 -22.27
C SER A 327 19.44 0.13 -23.26
N PHE A 328 19.33 1.40 -23.53
CA PHE A 328 18.36 1.96 -24.47
C PHE A 328 18.84 3.27 -25.06
N GLU A 329 18.29 3.62 -26.22
CA GLU A 329 18.51 4.92 -26.84
C GLU A 329 17.35 5.86 -26.51
N PHE A 330 17.63 6.96 -25.82
CA PHE A 330 16.65 8.01 -25.55
C PHE A 330 16.68 9.05 -26.67
N THR A 331 15.51 9.46 -27.15
CA THR A 331 15.34 10.47 -28.22
C THR A 331 14.47 11.62 -27.74
N ASP A 332 14.96 12.84 -27.91
CA ASP A 332 14.30 14.12 -27.65
C ASP A 332 14.36 14.96 -28.94
N LYS A 333 13.20 15.15 -29.57
CA LYS A 333 13.13 15.79 -30.93
C LYS A 333 14.08 15.11 -31.90
N ASP A 334 15.16 15.80 -32.29
CA ASP A 334 16.15 15.32 -33.26
C ASP A 334 17.46 14.84 -32.62
N LYS A 335 17.53 14.76 -31.26
CA LYS A 335 18.72 14.34 -30.53
C LYS A 335 18.50 13.00 -29.92
N SER A 336 19.51 12.12 -30.01
CA SER A 336 19.48 10.79 -29.37
C SER A 336 20.77 10.54 -28.65
N PHE A 337 20.67 9.85 -27.50
CA PHE A 337 21.82 9.37 -26.74
C PHE A 337 21.51 8.03 -26.04
N THR A 338 22.53 7.24 -25.80
CA THR A 338 22.40 5.94 -25.17
C THR A 338 22.47 6.07 -23.65
N CYS A 339 21.57 5.38 -22.96
CA CYS A 339 21.55 5.22 -21.50
C CYS A 339 21.77 3.76 -21.14
N GLU A 340 22.49 3.53 -20.04
CA GLU A 340 22.68 2.22 -19.39
C GLU A 340 22.19 2.28 -17.96
N THR A 341 21.48 1.23 -17.51
CA THR A 341 20.93 1.16 -16.16
C THR A 341 20.97 -0.28 -15.62
N THR A 342 21.06 -0.41 -14.30
CA THR A 342 20.95 -1.70 -13.59
C THR A 342 19.51 -2.09 -13.30
N LEU A 343 18.54 -1.26 -13.66
CA LEU A 343 17.12 -1.54 -13.45
C LEU A 343 16.65 -2.66 -14.37
N LEU A 344 15.76 -3.51 -13.85
CA LEU A 344 15.13 -4.60 -14.60
C LEU A 344 13.71 -4.23 -15.04
N GLY A 345 13.25 -4.87 -16.11
CA GLY A 345 11.87 -4.75 -16.62
C GLY A 345 11.62 -3.51 -17.49
N GLU A 346 10.84 -3.68 -18.56
CA GLU A 346 10.51 -2.61 -19.52
C GLU A 346 9.78 -1.43 -18.86
N HIS A 347 8.93 -1.69 -17.86
CA HIS A 347 8.19 -0.64 -17.15
C HIS A 347 9.12 0.34 -16.41
N ASN A 348 10.31 -0.12 -15.97
CA ASN A 348 11.32 0.77 -15.39
C ASN A 348 11.97 1.65 -16.46
N ILE A 349 12.14 1.14 -17.69
CA ILE A 349 12.60 1.98 -18.82
C ILE A 349 11.52 3.00 -19.20
N GLU A 350 10.24 2.65 -19.19
CA GLU A 350 9.15 3.61 -19.40
C GLU A 350 9.17 4.72 -18.34
N ASN A 351 9.28 4.37 -17.06
CA ASN A 351 9.39 5.36 -15.99
C ASN A 351 10.67 6.20 -16.12
N LEU A 352 11.82 5.60 -16.47
CA LEU A 352 13.06 6.32 -16.74
C LEU A 352 12.90 7.28 -17.92
N THR A 353 12.23 6.87 -19.00
CA THR A 353 11.95 7.73 -20.15
C THR A 353 11.19 8.98 -19.74
N GLY A 354 10.15 8.83 -18.88
CA GLY A 354 9.41 9.96 -18.33
C GLY A 354 10.25 10.85 -17.41
N ALA A 355 11.09 10.25 -16.56
CA ALA A 355 11.98 11.01 -15.68
C ALA A 355 13.05 11.79 -16.48
N ILE A 356 13.64 11.17 -17.50
CA ILE A 356 14.60 11.83 -18.40
C ILE A 356 13.89 12.94 -19.20
N ALA A 357 12.65 12.75 -19.64
CA ALA A 357 11.86 13.78 -20.32
C ALA A 357 11.72 15.05 -19.47
N VAL A 358 11.38 14.88 -18.17
CA VAL A 358 11.33 16.02 -17.22
C VAL A 358 12.71 16.65 -17.02
N ALA A 359 13.76 15.83 -16.88
CA ALA A 359 15.13 16.33 -16.71
C ALA A 359 15.59 17.12 -17.93
N ARG A 360 15.28 16.66 -19.14
CA ARG A 360 15.56 17.38 -20.40
C ARG A 360 14.77 18.69 -20.49
N TYR A 361 13.51 18.67 -20.09
CA TYR A 361 12.67 19.90 -20.04
C TYR A 361 13.24 20.95 -19.07
N LEU A 362 13.92 20.54 -18.01
CA LEU A 362 14.59 21.40 -17.02
C LEU A 362 16.08 21.64 -17.32
N ASP A 363 16.51 21.38 -18.57
CA ASP A 363 17.86 21.64 -19.08
C ASP A 363 18.96 20.93 -18.27
N ILE A 364 18.73 19.67 -17.85
CA ILE A 364 19.82 18.83 -17.35
C ILE A 364 20.68 18.37 -18.54
N PRO A 365 21.99 18.54 -18.48
CA PRO A 365 22.90 18.11 -19.55
C PRO A 365 22.87 16.60 -19.79
N GLU A 366 23.06 16.17 -21.02
CA GLU A 366 23.04 14.77 -21.42
C GLU A 366 24.03 13.92 -20.60
N LYS A 367 25.25 14.40 -20.42
CA LYS A 367 26.30 13.68 -19.63
C LYS A 367 25.85 13.43 -18.19
N ASP A 368 25.17 14.40 -17.56
CA ASP A 368 24.70 14.30 -16.20
C ASP A 368 23.51 13.33 -16.13
N ILE A 369 22.64 13.29 -17.15
CA ILE A 369 21.57 12.32 -17.28
C ILE A 369 22.15 10.90 -17.39
N GLN A 370 23.10 10.66 -18.29
CA GLN A 370 23.73 9.35 -18.48
C GLN A 370 24.42 8.88 -17.19
N PHE A 371 25.12 9.77 -16.51
CA PHE A 371 25.77 9.51 -15.24
C PHE A 371 24.75 9.12 -14.15
N ALA A 372 23.67 9.88 -14.00
CA ALA A 372 22.64 9.60 -13.01
C ALA A 372 21.90 8.28 -13.31
N VAL A 373 21.50 8.04 -14.58
CA VAL A 373 20.78 6.82 -15.00
C VAL A 373 21.58 5.55 -14.66
N LYS A 374 22.91 5.57 -14.85
CA LYS A 374 23.79 4.44 -14.53
C LYS A 374 23.84 4.12 -13.03
N ARG A 375 23.58 5.10 -12.17
CA ARG A 375 23.62 5.00 -10.70
C ARG A 375 22.27 4.76 -10.06
N ILE A 376 21.19 4.97 -10.79
CA ILE A 376 19.83 4.75 -10.30
C ILE A 376 19.67 3.27 -9.90
N LYS A 377 19.19 3.07 -8.66
CA LYS A 377 18.81 1.77 -8.12
C LYS A 377 17.31 1.63 -8.08
N ALA A 378 16.82 0.40 -8.11
CA ALA A 378 15.43 0.11 -7.85
C ALA A 378 15.01 0.64 -6.46
N ALA A 379 13.80 1.13 -6.35
CA ALA A 379 13.25 1.44 -5.04
C ALA A 379 13.10 0.13 -4.23
N PRO A 380 13.31 0.14 -2.90
CA PRO A 380 13.20 -1.06 -2.09
C PRO A 380 11.87 -1.78 -2.34
N HIS A 381 11.91 -3.09 -2.48
CA HIS A 381 10.77 -3.96 -2.74
C HIS A 381 9.98 -3.63 -4.03
N ARG A 382 10.63 -3.04 -5.04
CA ARG A 382 10.07 -2.72 -6.36
C ARG A 382 10.94 -3.29 -7.47
N LEU A 383 10.78 -4.57 -7.76
CA LEU A 383 11.61 -5.34 -8.67
C LEU A 383 13.12 -5.17 -8.34
N GLU A 384 13.43 -5.17 -7.06
CA GLU A 384 14.78 -5.00 -6.54
C GLU A 384 15.56 -6.30 -6.67
N LEU A 385 16.66 -6.28 -7.42
CA LEU A 385 17.54 -7.45 -7.56
C LEU A 385 18.56 -7.49 -6.41
N LYS A 386 18.54 -8.58 -5.66
CA LYS A 386 19.51 -8.92 -4.62
C LYS A 386 20.25 -10.19 -5.04
N SER A 387 21.47 -10.06 -5.51
CA SER A 387 22.29 -11.19 -5.98
C SER A 387 23.35 -11.56 -4.95
N HIS A 388 23.49 -12.85 -4.69
CA HIS A 388 24.53 -13.41 -3.85
C HIS A 388 24.91 -14.80 -4.37
N ASP A 389 26.13 -14.97 -4.85
CA ASP A 389 26.63 -16.22 -5.47
C ASP A 389 25.68 -16.73 -6.58
N ASN A 390 25.15 -17.94 -6.42
CA ASN A 390 24.22 -18.56 -7.35
C ASN A 390 22.75 -18.21 -7.09
N LEU A 391 22.46 -17.31 -6.14
CA LEU A 391 21.10 -16.91 -5.77
C LEU A 391 20.79 -15.48 -6.18
N ASN A 392 19.76 -15.31 -6.98
CA ASN A 392 19.13 -14.03 -7.25
C ASN A 392 17.76 -13.99 -6.58
N ILE A 393 17.50 -12.97 -5.77
CA ILE A 393 16.19 -12.67 -5.23
C ILE A 393 15.70 -11.39 -5.91
N ILE A 394 14.61 -11.49 -6.66
CA ILE A 394 13.91 -10.39 -7.28
C ILE A 394 12.77 -10.03 -6.33
N ASP A 395 12.93 -8.92 -5.62
CA ASP A 395 12.01 -8.50 -4.56
C ASP A 395 11.00 -7.47 -5.11
N ASP A 396 9.76 -7.89 -5.36
CA ASP A 396 8.62 -7.06 -5.75
C ASP A 396 7.47 -7.20 -4.73
N SER A 397 7.83 -7.24 -3.45
CA SER A 397 6.92 -7.58 -2.36
C SER A 397 6.09 -6.41 -1.82
N TYR A 398 6.27 -5.19 -2.32
CA TYR A 398 5.63 -3.98 -1.76
C TYR A 398 4.19 -3.85 -2.24
N ASN A 399 3.27 -4.24 -2.51
CA ASN A 399 1.93 -3.93 -3.05
C ASN A 399 1.88 -4.00 -4.58
N SER A 400 1.82 -5.22 -5.08
CA SER A 400 1.72 -5.49 -6.50
C SER A 400 0.27 -5.39 -6.99
N ASN A 401 0.09 -5.04 -8.25
CA ASN A 401 -1.18 -5.07 -8.97
C ASN A 401 -1.08 -6.04 -10.15
N PRO A 402 -2.19 -6.41 -10.81
CA PRO A 402 -2.17 -7.43 -11.87
C PRO A 402 -1.13 -7.17 -12.96
N ILE A 403 -0.98 -5.92 -13.40
CA ILE A 403 -0.05 -5.56 -14.48
C ILE A 403 1.40 -5.63 -14.01
N SER A 404 1.71 -5.04 -12.82
CA SER A 404 3.09 -5.10 -12.30
C SER A 404 3.51 -6.53 -11.97
N ALA A 405 2.60 -7.35 -11.47
CA ALA A 405 2.85 -8.74 -11.17
C ALA A 405 3.24 -9.54 -12.42
N SER A 406 2.48 -9.40 -13.51
CA SER A 406 2.81 -10.05 -14.79
C SER A 406 4.18 -9.60 -15.31
N LEU A 407 4.48 -8.29 -15.27
CA LEU A 407 5.78 -7.76 -15.70
C LEU A 407 6.96 -8.25 -14.83
N ALA A 408 6.72 -8.49 -13.54
CA ALA A 408 7.74 -9.04 -12.64
C ALA A 408 8.03 -10.52 -12.96
N ILE A 409 7.00 -11.30 -13.29
CA ILE A 409 7.13 -12.69 -13.72
C ILE A 409 7.89 -12.76 -15.06
N ASP A 410 7.54 -11.90 -16.02
CA ASP A 410 8.24 -11.80 -17.31
C ASP A 410 9.71 -11.42 -17.14
N ALA A 411 10.02 -10.61 -16.13
CA ALA A 411 11.40 -10.24 -15.82
C ALA A 411 12.18 -11.39 -15.21
N LEU A 412 11.57 -12.22 -14.32
CA LEU A 412 12.17 -13.42 -13.75
C LEU A 412 12.62 -14.39 -14.87
N CYS A 413 11.77 -14.63 -15.85
CA CYS A 413 11.99 -15.62 -16.91
C CYS A 413 13.10 -15.23 -17.90
N LYS A 414 13.65 -14.01 -17.82
CA LYS A 414 14.82 -13.56 -18.61
C LYS A 414 16.17 -13.96 -18.01
N PHE A 415 16.18 -14.47 -16.77
CA PHE A 415 17.41 -14.94 -16.14
C PHE A 415 17.72 -16.37 -16.55
N ALA A 416 19.02 -16.72 -16.63
CA ALA A 416 19.43 -18.09 -16.81
C ALA A 416 19.35 -18.87 -15.49
N GLY A 417 18.96 -20.14 -15.53
CA GLY A 417 18.90 -21.03 -14.35
C GLY A 417 17.47 -21.39 -13.94
N LYS A 418 17.29 -21.76 -12.69
CA LYS A 418 16.00 -22.17 -12.13
C LYS A 418 15.16 -20.96 -11.73
N HIS A 419 13.86 -21.01 -12.01
CA HIS A 419 12.91 -19.96 -11.75
C HIS A 419 11.88 -20.38 -10.68
N VAL A 420 11.77 -19.62 -9.62
CA VAL A 420 10.81 -19.88 -8.53
C VAL A 420 9.97 -18.64 -8.28
N VAL A 421 8.65 -18.79 -8.26
CA VAL A 421 7.72 -17.73 -7.90
C VAL A 421 7.20 -17.97 -6.48
N VAL A 422 7.19 -16.93 -5.65
CA VAL A 422 6.66 -16.94 -4.28
C VAL A 422 5.61 -15.83 -4.18
N THR A 423 4.35 -16.18 -3.93
CA THR A 423 3.26 -15.20 -3.86
C THR A 423 2.14 -15.62 -2.91
N PRO A 424 1.53 -14.68 -2.17
CA PRO A 424 0.26 -14.89 -1.48
C PRO A 424 -0.97 -14.57 -2.36
N GLY A 425 -0.77 -14.11 -3.61
CA GLY A 425 -1.79 -13.51 -4.45
C GLY A 425 -1.87 -11.99 -4.32
N LEU A 426 -2.86 -11.40 -4.98
CA LEU A 426 -3.14 -9.96 -5.05
C LEU A 426 -4.37 -9.61 -4.21
N ILE A 427 -4.42 -8.38 -3.68
CA ILE A 427 -5.49 -7.87 -2.80
C ILE A 427 -6.01 -6.52 -3.27
N GLU A 428 -7.10 -6.05 -2.64
CA GLU A 428 -7.72 -4.72 -2.88
C GLU A 428 -8.32 -4.57 -4.29
N LEU A 429 -8.68 -5.68 -4.93
CA LEU A 429 -9.24 -5.71 -6.29
C LEU A 429 -10.79 -5.78 -6.30
N GLY A 430 -11.44 -5.70 -5.14
CA GLY A 430 -12.90 -5.70 -5.00
C GLY A 430 -13.53 -7.03 -5.46
N ASP A 431 -14.65 -6.96 -6.13
CA ASP A 431 -15.40 -8.14 -6.59
C ASP A 431 -14.63 -8.93 -7.68
N ASP A 432 -13.65 -8.33 -8.32
CA ASP A 432 -12.80 -8.95 -9.35
C ASP A 432 -11.57 -9.66 -8.77
N GLU A 433 -11.38 -9.69 -7.46
CA GLU A 433 -10.15 -10.18 -6.82
C GLU A 433 -9.85 -11.66 -7.15
N GLU A 434 -10.88 -12.51 -7.13
CA GLU A 434 -10.75 -13.92 -7.48
C GLU A 434 -10.31 -14.07 -8.95
N ARG A 435 -10.96 -13.36 -9.88
CA ARG A 435 -10.64 -13.37 -11.31
C ARG A 435 -9.20 -12.95 -11.59
N TYR A 436 -8.75 -11.82 -11.01
CA TYR A 436 -7.38 -11.36 -11.24
C TYR A 436 -6.33 -12.30 -10.64
N ASN A 437 -6.61 -12.97 -9.53
CA ASN A 437 -5.71 -13.97 -8.97
C ASN A 437 -5.67 -15.23 -9.82
N GLN A 438 -6.78 -15.65 -10.42
CA GLN A 438 -6.82 -16.73 -11.38
C GLN A 438 -6.01 -16.39 -12.64
N GLU A 439 -6.22 -15.18 -13.21
CA GLU A 439 -5.44 -14.67 -14.35
C GLU A 439 -3.93 -14.62 -14.04
N LEU A 440 -3.55 -14.25 -12.81
CA LEU A 440 -2.16 -14.29 -12.34
C LEU A 440 -1.60 -15.70 -12.37
N GLY A 441 -2.35 -16.67 -11.85
CA GLY A 441 -1.96 -18.08 -11.88
C GLY A 441 -1.79 -18.62 -13.31
N GLU A 442 -2.70 -18.25 -14.20
CA GLU A 442 -2.62 -18.58 -15.62
C GLU A 442 -1.35 -18.01 -16.27
N HIS A 443 -1.03 -16.72 -15.99
CA HIS A 443 0.17 -16.08 -16.52
C HIS A 443 1.46 -16.71 -15.97
N ILE A 444 1.50 -17.06 -14.67
CA ILE A 444 2.63 -17.78 -14.08
C ILE A 444 2.84 -19.12 -14.81
N ALA A 445 1.75 -19.87 -15.07
CA ALA A 445 1.85 -21.15 -15.77
C ALA A 445 2.34 -21.01 -17.21
N GLU A 446 1.92 -19.94 -17.92
CA GLU A 446 2.36 -19.65 -19.31
C GLU A 446 3.86 -19.32 -19.39
N GLN A 447 4.46 -18.83 -18.32
CA GLN A 447 5.89 -18.54 -18.24
C GLN A 447 6.73 -19.74 -17.78
N GLU A 448 6.09 -20.87 -17.45
CA GLU A 448 6.72 -22.17 -17.12
C GLU A 448 7.84 -22.08 -16.06
N PRO A 449 7.65 -21.44 -14.87
CA PRO A 449 8.67 -21.48 -13.83
C PRO A 449 8.87 -22.92 -13.33
N ASP A 450 10.04 -23.22 -12.77
CA ASP A 450 10.35 -24.53 -12.23
C ASP A 450 9.53 -24.89 -10.99
N TYR A 451 9.16 -23.89 -10.18
CA TYR A 451 8.40 -24.09 -8.94
C TYR A 451 7.60 -22.85 -8.51
N VAL A 452 6.46 -23.07 -7.86
CA VAL A 452 5.60 -22.02 -7.31
C VAL A 452 5.31 -22.30 -5.84
N TYR A 453 5.64 -21.34 -4.97
CA TYR A 453 5.23 -21.34 -3.56
C TYR A 453 4.10 -20.35 -3.34
N LEU A 454 2.97 -20.85 -2.83
CA LEU A 454 1.81 -20.06 -2.45
C LEU A 454 1.84 -19.79 -0.95
N VAL A 455 1.85 -18.53 -0.57
CA VAL A 455 2.02 -18.12 0.83
C VAL A 455 0.67 -17.99 1.52
N GLY A 456 0.48 -18.69 2.64
CA GLY A 456 -0.75 -18.67 3.43
C GLY A 456 -1.83 -19.60 2.85
N LYS A 457 -3.05 -19.49 3.41
CA LYS A 457 -4.23 -20.29 3.02
C LYS A 457 -5.43 -19.40 2.67
N ALA A 458 -5.18 -18.15 2.31
CA ALA A 458 -6.23 -17.21 1.94
C ALA A 458 -6.84 -17.55 0.56
N SER A 459 -8.02 -17.02 0.29
CA SER A 459 -8.75 -17.23 -0.99
C SER A 459 -7.94 -16.80 -2.20
N GLN A 460 -7.09 -15.78 -2.05
CA GLN A 460 -6.22 -15.28 -3.11
C GLN A 460 -5.22 -16.34 -3.59
N ALA A 461 -4.53 -16.99 -2.65
CA ALA A 461 -3.58 -18.07 -2.97
C ALA A 461 -4.28 -19.27 -3.63
N ALA A 462 -5.50 -19.61 -3.18
CA ALA A 462 -6.31 -20.67 -3.80
C ALA A 462 -6.76 -20.29 -5.22
N ALA A 463 -7.08 -19.04 -5.49
CA ALA A 463 -7.42 -18.56 -6.82
C ALA A 463 -6.22 -18.61 -7.78
N VAL A 464 -5.01 -18.25 -7.30
CA VAL A 464 -3.76 -18.42 -8.07
C VAL A 464 -3.53 -19.90 -8.40
N GLU A 465 -3.71 -20.82 -7.43
CA GLU A 465 -3.60 -22.27 -7.67
C GLU A 465 -4.59 -22.73 -8.75
N ALA A 466 -5.85 -22.26 -8.70
CA ALA A 466 -6.85 -22.60 -9.71
C ALA A 466 -6.42 -22.17 -11.13
N GLY A 467 -5.82 -20.98 -11.26
CA GLY A 467 -5.26 -20.50 -12.53
C GLY A 467 -4.10 -21.36 -13.04
N LEU A 468 -3.16 -21.73 -12.15
CA LEU A 468 -2.06 -22.65 -12.47
C LEU A 468 -2.57 -23.99 -13.01
N ILE A 469 -3.57 -24.58 -12.34
CA ILE A 469 -4.18 -25.86 -12.73
C ILE A 469 -4.93 -25.74 -14.06
N THR A 470 -5.64 -24.63 -14.30
CA THR A 470 -6.35 -24.36 -15.55
C THR A 470 -5.42 -24.43 -16.76
N LYS A 471 -4.19 -23.93 -16.62
CA LYS A 471 -3.14 -24.02 -17.67
C LYS A 471 -2.29 -25.28 -17.59
N LYS A 472 -2.72 -26.28 -16.81
CA LYS A 472 -2.04 -27.58 -16.67
C LYS A 472 -0.62 -27.52 -16.10
N PHE A 473 -0.32 -26.53 -15.27
CA PHE A 473 0.93 -26.50 -14.53
C PHE A 473 1.04 -27.72 -13.61
N GLN A 474 2.22 -28.29 -13.47
CA GLN A 474 2.41 -29.54 -12.72
C GLN A 474 2.11 -29.35 -11.23
N ALA A 475 1.10 -30.06 -10.72
CA ALA A 475 0.68 -29.96 -9.32
C ALA A 475 1.82 -30.25 -8.31
N ASN A 476 2.76 -31.15 -8.66
CA ASN A 476 3.93 -31.46 -7.84
C ASN A 476 4.93 -30.30 -7.73
N ASN A 477 4.80 -29.28 -8.56
CA ASN A 477 5.63 -28.07 -8.55
C ASN A 477 4.91 -26.88 -7.89
N ILE A 478 3.78 -27.13 -7.20
CA ILE A 478 3.05 -26.14 -6.38
C ILE A 478 3.11 -26.58 -4.93
N GLN A 479 3.45 -25.66 -4.03
CA GLN A 479 3.45 -25.93 -2.58
C GLN A 479 2.96 -24.71 -1.79
N PHE A 480 2.04 -24.97 -0.83
CA PHE A 480 1.66 -23.95 0.16
C PHE A 480 2.68 -23.90 1.28
N VAL A 481 3.01 -22.68 1.69
CA VAL A 481 3.95 -22.35 2.77
C VAL A 481 3.36 -21.29 3.70
N ASN A 482 3.91 -21.17 4.93
CA ASN A 482 3.38 -20.22 5.90
C ASN A 482 4.03 -18.83 5.78
N SER A 483 5.19 -18.72 5.15
CA SER A 483 5.92 -17.46 5.01
C SER A 483 6.81 -17.45 3.75
N PRO A 484 7.13 -16.24 3.22
CA PRO A 484 8.10 -16.12 2.13
C PRO A 484 9.49 -16.65 2.51
N GLN A 485 9.89 -16.52 3.78
CA GLN A 485 11.19 -17.03 4.28
C GLN A 485 11.26 -18.55 4.22
N GLU A 486 10.15 -19.22 4.54
CA GLU A 486 10.03 -20.69 4.42
C GLU A 486 10.16 -21.11 2.94
N ALA A 487 9.49 -20.40 2.02
CA ALA A 487 9.60 -20.64 0.58
C ALA A 487 11.04 -20.52 0.08
N VAL A 488 11.74 -19.44 0.44
CA VAL A 488 13.15 -19.24 0.07
C VAL A 488 14.04 -20.35 0.59
N SER A 489 13.81 -20.82 1.83
CA SER A 489 14.58 -21.92 2.42
C SER A 489 14.35 -23.25 1.68
N TYR A 490 13.10 -23.55 1.32
CA TYR A 490 12.76 -24.74 0.54
C TYR A 490 13.30 -24.69 -0.89
N ALA A 491 13.24 -23.53 -1.55
CA ALA A 491 13.80 -23.34 -2.88
C ALA A 491 15.32 -23.58 -2.90
N LYS A 492 16.06 -23.05 -1.92
CA LYS A 492 17.50 -23.30 -1.75
C LYS A 492 17.81 -24.77 -1.51
N ALA A 493 17.04 -25.46 -0.69
CA ALA A 493 17.21 -26.89 -0.42
C ALA A 493 16.92 -27.76 -1.66
N ARG A 494 15.98 -27.33 -2.51
CA ARG A 494 15.61 -28.04 -3.75
C ARG A 494 16.66 -27.89 -4.85
N TYR A 495 17.30 -26.74 -4.96
CA TYR A 495 18.26 -26.39 -6.03
C TYR A 495 19.63 -25.94 -5.47
N PRO A 496 20.35 -26.81 -4.71
CA PRO A 496 21.51 -26.39 -3.92
C PRO A 496 22.75 -26.02 -4.78
N SER A 497 22.86 -26.56 -6.00
CA SER A 497 24.00 -26.37 -6.89
C SER A 497 23.68 -25.60 -8.17
N GLU A 498 22.43 -25.20 -8.35
CA GLU A 498 21.96 -24.54 -9.57
C GLU A 498 21.91 -23.02 -9.37
N LYS A 499 22.00 -22.27 -10.47
CA LYS A 499 21.71 -20.84 -10.44
C LYS A 499 20.22 -20.68 -10.19
N LEU A 500 19.86 -20.11 -9.06
CA LEU A 500 18.49 -20.01 -8.56
C LEU A 500 18.00 -18.57 -8.59
N ASN A 501 16.88 -18.33 -9.27
CA ASN A 501 16.23 -17.02 -9.33
C ASN A 501 14.87 -17.12 -8.64
N ILE A 502 14.64 -16.35 -7.60
CA ILE A 502 13.40 -16.34 -6.82
C ILE A 502 12.75 -14.97 -6.96
N LEU A 503 11.50 -14.94 -7.42
CA LEU A 503 10.64 -13.76 -7.40
C LEU A 503 9.79 -13.80 -6.13
N LEU A 504 9.95 -12.78 -5.27
CA LEU A 504 9.03 -12.51 -4.16
C LEU A 504 8.01 -11.49 -4.66
N LEU A 505 6.77 -11.95 -4.88
CA LEU A 505 5.70 -11.15 -5.45
C LEU A 505 4.64 -10.89 -4.41
N ASN A 506 4.44 -9.63 -4.08
CA ASN A 506 3.50 -9.14 -3.07
C ASN A 506 3.80 -9.64 -1.64
N ASP A 507 3.32 -8.94 -0.62
CA ASP A 507 3.26 -9.38 0.77
C ASP A 507 1.95 -8.87 1.39
N LEU A 508 1.22 -9.77 2.06
CA LEU A 508 -0.07 -9.41 2.63
C LEU A 508 0.11 -8.83 4.04
N PRO A 509 -0.57 -7.72 4.38
CA PRO A 509 -0.66 -7.23 5.74
C PRO A 509 -1.52 -8.12 6.63
N ASP A 510 -1.41 -7.96 7.96
CA ASP A 510 -2.06 -8.83 8.98
C ASP A 510 -3.60 -8.82 8.95
N ASN A 511 -4.22 -7.91 8.25
CA ASN A 511 -5.67 -7.78 8.12
C ASN A 511 -6.26 -8.57 6.93
N TYR A 512 -5.41 -9.31 6.18
CA TYR A 512 -5.80 -10.21 5.09
C TYR A 512 -5.48 -11.66 5.40
#